data_ec661ab8a8a034504fdbd8696fd7853a
#
_entry.id   ec661ab8a8a034504fdbd8696fd7853a
#
_cell.length_a   1.000
_cell.length_b   1.000
_cell.length_c   1.000
_cell.angle_alpha   90.00
_cell.angle_beta   90.00
_cell.angle_gamma   90.00
#
_symmetry.space_group_name_H-M   'P 1'
#
loop_
_entity.id
_entity.type
_entity.pdbx_description
1 polymer ?
#
loop_
_entity_poly.entity_id
_entity_poly.type
_entity_poly.pdbx_seq_one_letter_code
_entity_poly.pdbx_strand_id
1 'polypeptide(L)'
;MNHEVSSKNVRKENVNKDNVNILKKSNKIIQALDLPTLCNLNPRSVYNKVDEFHTFVEEESVDLLFMSESWEREHLTLDKIIKLEDHTVISNVSQRKGQGGRPAIIVNHKKYQVQNLTNSVVQIPWGVEAVWCVLTPKNVKHDSVIQKIACCAIYCKPNSNRKTLLLDHISDAFNVLSTKYGRGLHFVLAGDTNDLNLDPILALSPNLQQIVKNWTRMNPPALLDPIITTLAKFYQEPLCLEPLDADPDKNGVKSDHRIVIARAINAINNKCGRKTKQIKVRPFPQSGMEKMKSWFIDKSWEDIYELESAH
;
A
#
# COMPACT_ATOMS: atom_id res chain seq x y z
N MET A 1 22.72 -19.87 62.95
CA MET A 1 21.66 -19.22 62.17
C MET A 1 22.32 -18.43 61.07
N ASN A 2 22.53 -19.00 59.94
CA ASN A 2 22.96 -18.36 58.68
C ASN A 2 22.95 -19.44 57.60
N HIS A 3 21.91 -19.50 56.82
CA HIS A 3 21.89 -20.15 55.47
C HIS A 3 20.44 -20.09 54.95
N GLU A 4 20.11 -19.07 54.21
CA GLU A 4 19.03 -19.12 53.21
C GLU A 4 18.89 -17.73 52.53
N VAL A 5 19.83 -17.33 51.72
CA VAL A 5 19.67 -16.21 50.79
C VAL A 5 20.58 -16.43 49.56
N SER A 6 20.47 -17.49 48.81
CA SER A 6 21.29 -17.63 47.59
C SER A 6 20.62 -18.24 46.38
N SER A 7 19.35 -18.70 46.46
CA SER A 7 18.77 -19.45 45.33
C SER A 7 17.76 -18.66 44.46
N LYS A 8 17.39 -17.44 44.85
CA LYS A 8 16.35 -16.67 44.10
C LYS A 8 16.89 -15.73 43.01
N ASN A 9 18.15 -15.36 43.05
CA ASN A 9 18.72 -14.44 42.06
C ASN A 9 19.23 -15.10 40.77
N VAL A 10 19.61 -16.36 40.81
CA VAL A 10 20.15 -17.07 39.63
C VAL A 10 19.03 -17.40 38.60
N ARG A 11 17.78 -17.63 39.05
CA ARG A 11 16.68 -17.92 38.14
C ARG A 11 16.19 -16.69 37.34
N LYS A 12 16.29 -15.47 37.89
CA LYS A 12 15.85 -14.25 37.19
C LYS A 12 16.80 -13.83 36.05
N GLU A 13 18.09 -14.04 36.21
CA GLU A 13 19.07 -13.68 35.16
C GLU A 13 19.03 -14.63 33.96
N ASN A 14 18.77 -15.94 34.19
CA ASN A 14 18.68 -16.92 33.09
C ASN A 14 17.42 -16.70 32.23
N VAL A 15 16.27 -16.37 32.82
CA VAL A 15 15.05 -16.09 32.07
C VAL A 15 15.20 -14.86 31.16
N ASN A 16 15.95 -13.84 31.61
CA ASN A 16 16.20 -12.65 30.81
C ASN A 16 17.17 -12.90 29.65
N LYS A 17 18.20 -13.74 29.85
CA LYS A 17 19.16 -14.10 28.80
C LYS A 17 18.54 -14.92 27.68
N ASP A 18 17.67 -15.86 28.03
CA ASP A 18 16.97 -16.69 27.05
C ASP A 18 15.96 -15.88 26.23
N ASN A 19 15.20 -14.99 26.85
CA ASN A 19 14.32 -14.07 26.15
C ASN A 19 15.07 -13.10 25.22
N VAL A 20 16.21 -12.57 25.64
CA VAL A 20 17.07 -11.72 24.81
C VAL A 20 17.67 -12.50 23.63
N ASN A 21 18.05 -13.76 23.85
CA ASN A 21 18.57 -14.62 22.79
C ASN A 21 17.49 -15.05 21.78
N ILE A 22 16.26 -15.32 22.25
CA ILE A 22 15.11 -15.60 21.39
C ILE A 22 14.75 -14.36 20.55
N LEU A 23 14.72 -13.18 21.16
CA LEU A 23 14.50 -11.91 20.45
C LEU A 23 15.62 -11.61 19.44
N LYS A 24 16.89 -11.82 19.80
CA LYS A 24 18.02 -11.64 18.89
C LYS A 24 17.99 -12.66 17.73
N LYS A 25 17.61 -13.91 17.99
CA LYS A 25 17.47 -14.94 16.96
C LYS A 25 16.27 -14.67 16.05
N SER A 26 15.16 -14.22 16.60
CA SER A 26 13.99 -13.73 15.83
C SER A 26 14.37 -12.52 14.98
N ASN A 27 15.05 -11.51 15.52
CA ASN A 27 15.51 -10.35 14.78
C ASN A 27 16.51 -10.69 13.65
N LYS A 28 17.37 -11.71 13.86
CA LYS A 28 18.30 -12.18 12.83
C LYS A 28 17.59 -12.90 11.68
N ILE A 29 16.47 -13.59 11.97
CA ILE A 29 15.60 -14.20 10.97
C ILE A 29 14.80 -13.10 10.23
N ILE A 30 14.36 -12.06 10.94
CA ILE A 30 13.61 -10.94 10.40
C ILE A 30 14.48 -10.06 9.48
N GLN A 31 15.78 -9.89 9.77
CA GLN A 31 16.73 -9.18 8.90
C GLN A 31 16.89 -9.81 7.50
N ALA A 32 16.46 -11.07 7.34
CA ALA A 32 16.47 -11.76 6.04
C ALA A 32 15.11 -11.67 5.29
N LEU A 33 14.11 -11.03 5.89
CA LEU A 33 12.78 -10.89 5.30
C LEU A 33 12.62 -9.46 4.76
N ASP A 34 12.67 -9.32 3.45
CA ASP A 34 12.27 -8.09 2.74
C ASP A 34 10.75 -7.94 2.83
N LEU A 35 10.27 -7.49 3.99
CA LEU A 35 8.86 -7.15 4.14
C LEU A 35 8.55 -5.84 3.42
N PRO A 36 7.42 -5.75 2.72
CA PRO A 36 7.05 -4.55 2.00
C PRO A 36 6.77 -3.38 2.94
N THR A 37 7.20 -2.18 2.55
CA THR A 37 6.60 -0.94 3.06
C THR A 37 5.17 -0.88 2.55
N LEU A 38 4.19 -0.98 3.46
CA LEU A 38 2.77 -0.95 3.13
C LEU A 38 2.27 0.49 3.09
N CYS A 39 1.43 0.79 2.13
CA CYS A 39 0.69 2.05 2.06
C CYS A 39 -0.79 1.78 1.81
N ASN A 40 -1.67 2.47 2.53
CA ASN A 40 -3.09 2.53 2.23
C ASN A 40 -3.48 3.97 1.89
N LEU A 41 -4.04 4.17 0.72
CA LEU A 41 -4.32 5.48 0.12
C LEU A 41 -5.73 5.53 -0.47
N ASN A 42 -6.55 6.45 0.03
CA ASN A 42 -7.76 6.89 -0.65
C ASN A 42 -7.48 8.26 -1.31
N PRO A 43 -7.10 8.32 -2.60
CA PRO A 43 -6.75 9.58 -3.25
C PRO A 43 -7.97 10.42 -3.64
N ARG A 44 -9.19 9.86 -3.56
CA ARG A 44 -10.39 10.48 -4.12
C ARG A 44 -10.13 10.94 -5.56
N SER A 45 -9.78 9.99 -6.42
CA SER A 45 -9.22 10.16 -7.76
C SER A 45 -7.71 10.45 -7.81
N VAL A 46 -7.02 9.70 -8.64
CA VAL A 46 -5.57 9.86 -8.84
C VAL A 46 -5.23 10.80 -10.00
N TYR A 47 -6.18 11.07 -10.89
CA TYR A 47 -5.96 11.78 -12.16
C TYR A 47 -5.28 13.14 -12.03
N ASN A 48 -5.59 13.89 -10.97
CA ASN A 48 -5.08 15.24 -10.73
C ASN A 48 -3.90 15.24 -9.75
N LYS A 49 -3.32 14.07 -9.46
CA LYS A 49 -2.31 13.88 -8.40
C LYS A 49 -1.17 12.99 -8.84
N VAL A 50 -1.04 12.73 -10.14
CA VAL A 50 -0.10 11.73 -10.68
C VAL A 50 1.34 12.08 -10.33
N ASP A 51 1.74 13.35 -10.53
CA ASP A 51 3.13 13.78 -10.30
C ASP A 51 3.49 13.72 -8.81
N GLU A 52 2.58 14.17 -7.95
CA GLU A 52 2.77 14.09 -6.51
C GLU A 52 2.73 12.62 -6.02
N PHE A 53 1.87 11.81 -6.60
CA PHE A 53 1.81 10.37 -6.33
C PHE A 53 3.15 9.68 -6.66
N HIS A 54 3.78 10.00 -7.80
CA HIS A 54 5.10 9.48 -8.16
C HIS A 54 6.15 9.87 -7.14
N THR A 55 6.23 11.17 -6.83
CA THR A 55 7.16 11.70 -5.83
C THR A 55 6.97 11.01 -4.48
N PHE A 56 5.72 10.88 -4.05
CA PHE A 56 5.37 10.20 -2.80
C PHE A 56 5.82 8.74 -2.76
N VAL A 57 5.54 7.96 -3.81
CA VAL A 57 5.91 6.53 -3.88
C VAL A 57 7.44 6.35 -3.81
N GLU A 58 8.19 7.23 -4.49
CA GLU A 58 9.66 7.21 -4.47
C GLU A 58 10.23 7.64 -3.12
N GLU A 59 9.79 8.79 -2.59
CA GLU A 59 10.28 9.34 -1.33
C GLU A 59 10.02 8.44 -0.15
N GLU A 60 8.82 7.85 -0.07
CA GLU A 60 8.43 6.97 1.00
C GLU A 60 8.89 5.52 0.79
N SER A 61 9.49 5.23 -0.40
CA SER A 61 9.96 3.90 -0.78
C SER A 61 8.87 2.85 -0.60
N VAL A 62 7.68 3.15 -1.13
CA VAL A 62 6.51 2.29 -1.00
C VAL A 62 6.69 1.04 -1.86
N ASP A 63 6.54 -0.14 -1.27
CA ASP A 63 6.66 -1.41 -1.97
C ASP A 63 5.32 -2.03 -2.34
N LEU A 64 4.31 -1.80 -1.50
CA LEU A 64 2.97 -2.34 -1.66
C LEU A 64 1.95 -1.28 -1.27
N LEU A 65 1.20 -0.80 -2.24
CA LEU A 65 0.19 0.22 -2.06
C LEU A 65 -1.21 -0.34 -2.37
N PHE A 66 -2.12 -0.10 -1.47
CA PHE A 66 -3.54 -0.36 -1.61
C PHE A 66 -4.25 0.97 -1.87
N MET A 67 -4.91 1.07 -3.01
CA MET A 67 -5.65 2.27 -3.42
C MET A 67 -7.14 1.96 -3.42
N SER A 68 -7.95 2.81 -2.81
CA SER A 68 -9.39 2.56 -2.67
C SER A 68 -10.23 3.25 -3.73
N GLU A 69 -10.08 4.56 -3.87
CA GLU A 69 -10.85 5.40 -4.79
C GLU A 69 -9.98 5.90 -5.95
N SER A 70 -9.54 4.98 -6.79
CA SER A 70 -8.74 5.33 -7.98
C SER A 70 -9.52 6.14 -9.01
N TRP A 71 -10.84 5.92 -9.08
CA TRP A 71 -11.75 6.41 -10.10
C TRP A 71 -11.34 6.02 -11.53
N GLU A 72 -10.65 4.89 -11.66
CA GLU A 72 -10.24 4.32 -12.94
C GLU A 72 -11.42 4.26 -13.94
N ARG A 73 -11.13 4.46 -15.23
CA ARG A 73 -12.12 4.42 -16.31
C ARG A 73 -11.76 3.32 -17.30
N GLU A 74 -12.76 2.72 -17.96
CA GLU A 74 -12.55 1.62 -18.91
C GLU A 74 -11.54 1.97 -20.03
N HIS A 75 -11.62 3.21 -20.53
CA HIS A 75 -10.73 3.69 -21.62
C HIS A 75 -9.41 4.27 -21.11
N LEU A 76 -9.28 4.54 -19.82
CA LEU A 76 -8.10 5.12 -19.19
C LEU A 76 -7.79 4.38 -17.90
N THR A 77 -7.08 3.27 -18.03
CA THR A 77 -6.73 2.36 -16.95
C THR A 77 -5.58 2.92 -16.10
N LEU A 78 -5.51 2.51 -14.83
CA LEU A 78 -4.51 3.00 -13.87
C LEU A 78 -3.06 2.78 -14.34
N ASP A 79 -2.76 1.67 -14.97
CA ASP A 79 -1.44 1.35 -15.50
C ASP A 79 -0.98 2.36 -16.56
N LYS A 80 -1.92 2.90 -17.35
CA LYS A 80 -1.63 3.94 -18.35
C LYS A 80 -1.41 5.32 -17.73
N ILE A 81 -2.01 5.57 -16.56
CA ILE A 81 -1.94 6.86 -15.86
C ILE A 81 -0.70 6.91 -14.98
N ILE A 82 -0.53 5.89 -14.13
CA ILE A 82 0.48 5.90 -13.06
C ILE A 82 1.89 5.65 -13.59
N LYS A 83 2.11 4.90 -14.65
CA LYS A 83 3.40 4.66 -15.34
C LYS A 83 4.65 4.60 -14.44
N LEU A 84 4.58 3.88 -13.32
CA LEU A 84 5.72 3.64 -12.46
C LEU A 84 6.56 2.49 -13.03
N GLU A 85 7.81 2.76 -13.45
CA GLU A 85 8.68 1.79 -14.12
C GLU A 85 8.92 0.51 -13.30
N ASP A 86 9.00 0.66 -11.98
CA ASP A 86 9.36 -0.43 -11.06
C ASP A 86 8.16 -1.12 -10.43
N HIS A 87 6.93 -0.73 -10.82
CA HIS A 87 5.72 -1.22 -10.18
C HIS A 87 4.75 -1.86 -11.17
N THR A 88 4.05 -2.87 -10.68
CA THR A 88 2.93 -3.50 -11.38
C THR A 88 1.63 -3.01 -10.77
N VAL A 89 0.71 -2.53 -11.59
CA VAL A 89 -0.64 -2.13 -11.19
C VAL A 89 -1.59 -3.30 -11.43
N ILE A 90 -2.37 -3.64 -10.41
CA ILE A 90 -3.43 -4.64 -10.47
C ILE A 90 -4.72 -3.93 -10.10
N SER A 91 -5.63 -3.84 -11.03
CA SER A 91 -6.96 -3.28 -10.82
C SER A 91 -8.03 -4.23 -11.35
N ASN A 92 -9.25 -4.05 -10.89
CA ASN A 92 -10.41 -4.71 -11.44
C ASN A 92 -11.35 -3.59 -11.89
N VAL A 93 -11.39 -3.31 -13.18
CA VAL A 93 -12.34 -2.36 -13.75
C VAL A 93 -13.75 -2.90 -13.49
N SER A 94 -14.30 -2.51 -12.37
CA SER A 94 -15.55 -3.05 -11.88
C SER A 94 -16.68 -2.70 -12.86
N GLN A 95 -17.68 -3.57 -12.90
CA GLN A 95 -18.91 -3.38 -13.68
C GLN A 95 -19.77 -2.20 -13.19
N ARG A 96 -19.23 -1.41 -12.21
CA ARG A 96 -19.93 -0.28 -11.62
C ARG A 96 -19.90 0.94 -12.55
N LYS A 97 -21.06 1.46 -12.89
CA LYS A 97 -21.22 2.77 -13.52
C LYS A 97 -21.15 3.87 -12.45
N GLY A 98 -20.34 4.91 -12.66
CA GLY A 98 -20.28 6.10 -11.80
C GLY A 98 -18.91 6.37 -11.16
N GLN A 99 -18.84 7.44 -10.36
CA GLN A 99 -17.65 7.88 -9.63
C GLN A 99 -17.48 7.12 -8.31
N GLY A 100 -16.26 7.08 -7.79
CA GLY A 100 -15.87 6.43 -6.53
C GLY A 100 -15.56 4.95 -6.67
N GLY A 101 -14.92 4.40 -5.64
CA GLY A 101 -14.50 3.00 -5.59
C GLY A 101 -13.36 2.67 -6.56
N ARG A 102 -13.37 1.42 -7.04
CA ARG A 102 -12.36 0.82 -7.92
C ARG A 102 -11.02 0.68 -7.22
N PRO A 103 -10.93 -0.29 -6.29
CA PRO A 103 -9.69 -0.57 -5.60
C PRO A 103 -8.62 -1.08 -6.57
N ALA A 104 -7.36 -0.81 -6.22
CA ALA A 104 -6.20 -1.30 -6.93
C ALA A 104 -5.08 -1.65 -5.97
N ILE A 105 -4.17 -2.52 -6.42
CA ILE A 105 -2.93 -2.86 -5.73
C ILE A 105 -1.77 -2.48 -6.65
N ILE A 106 -0.79 -1.75 -6.10
CA ILE A 106 0.42 -1.34 -6.82
C ILE A 106 1.60 -1.96 -6.08
N VAL A 107 2.42 -2.73 -6.79
CA VAL A 107 3.47 -3.56 -6.21
C VAL A 107 4.81 -3.29 -6.86
N ASN A 108 5.84 -3.09 -6.06
CA ASN A 108 7.23 -3.03 -6.53
C ASN A 108 7.66 -4.41 -7.06
N HIS A 109 7.66 -4.54 -8.40
CA HIS A 109 7.97 -5.80 -9.05
C HIS A 109 9.48 -6.11 -9.11
N LYS A 110 10.35 -5.17 -8.73
CA LYS A 110 11.78 -5.49 -8.54
C LYS A 110 12.00 -6.38 -7.33
N LYS A 111 11.21 -6.17 -6.26
CA LYS A 111 11.32 -6.93 -5.00
C LYS A 111 10.44 -8.17 -4.97
N TYR A 112 9.28 -8.15 -5.63
CA TYR A 112 8.27 -9.20 -5.56
C TYR A 112 7.89 -9.72 -6.93
N GLN A 113 7.73 -11.05 -7.04
CA GLN A 113 6.95 -11.66 -8.11
C GLN A 113 5.48 -11.52 -7.75
N VAL A 114 4.68 -11.04 -8.70
CA VAL A 114 3.27 -10.72 -8.50
C VAL A 114 2.41 -11.65 -9.33
N GLN A 115 1.38 -12.23 -8.74
CA GLN A 115 0.35 -13.00 -9.44
C GLN A 115 -1.01 -12.40 -9.13
N ASN A 116 -1.71 -11.92 -10.17
CA ASN A 116 -3.10 -11.48 -10.05
C ASN A 116 -4.00 -12.70 -9.80
N LEU A 117 -4.81 -12.63 -8.74
CA LEU A 117 -5.75 -13.69 -8.35
C LEU A 117 -7.20 -13.33 -8.63
N THR A 118 -7.47 -12.05 -8.91
CA THR A 118 -8.82 -11.51 -9.15
C THR A 118 -9.47 -12.22 -10.33
N ASN A 119 -10.63 -12.79 -10.11
CA ASN A 119 -11.42 -13.57 -11.09
C ASN A 119 -10.70 -14.78 -11.72
N SER A 120 -9.49 -15.10 -11.27
CA SER A 120 -8.75 -16.29 -11.71
C SER A 120 -8.75 -17.40 -10.66
N VAL A 121 -8.48 -17.04 -9.41
CA VAL A 121 -8.47 -17.96 -8.25
C VAL A 121 -9.56 -17.52 -7.26
N VAL A 122 -9.69 -16.22 -7.05
CA VAL A 122 -10.68 -15.59 -6.17
C VAL A 122 -11.74 -14.92 -7.06
N GLN A 123 -12.94 -15.50 -7.10
CA GLN A 123 -14.06 -14.92 -7.86
C GLN A 123 -14.67 -13.76 -7.09
N ILE A 124 -14.79 -12.60 -7.73
CA ILE A 124 -15.38 -11.41 -7.11
C ILE A 124 -16.89 -11.40 -7.36
N PRO A 125 -17.73 -11.47 -6.32
CA PRO A 125 -19.18 -11.35 -6.49
C PRO A 125 -19.57 -10.01 -7.08
N TRP A 126 -20.64 -9.99 -7.86
CA TRP A 126 -21.14 -8.75 -8.45
C TRP A 126 -21.47 -7.71 -7.38
N GLY A 127 -20.92 -6.51 -7.51
CA GLY A 127 -21.09 -5.39 -6.58
C GLY A 127 -20.21 -5.42 -5.35
N VAL A 128 -19.29 -6.39 -5.24
CA VAL A 128 -18.15 -6.35 -4.31
C VAL A 128 -16.99 -5.64 -4.99
N GLU A 129 -16.37 -4.70 -4.28
CA GLU A 129 -15.20 -3.99 -4.76
C GLU A 129 -13.96 -4.49 -4.03
N ALA A 130 -13.28 -5.46 -4.63
CA ALA A 130 -12.06 -6.07 -4.11
C ALA A 130 -11.10 -6.44 -5.24
N VAL A 131 -9.81 -6.37 -4.95
CA VAL A 131 -8.73 -6.82 -5.85
C VAL A 131 -7.78 -7.71 -5.05
N TRP A 132 -7.43 -8.86 -5.60
CA TRP A 132 -6.56 -9.83 -4.95
C TRP A 132 -5.31 -10.12 -5.76
N CYS A 133 -4.18 -10.20 -5.09
CA CYS A 133 -2.95 -10.76 -5.64
C CYS A 133 -2.19 -11.59 -4.60
N VAL A 134 -1.22 -12.35 -5.06
CA VAL A 134 -0.23 -12.98 -4.18
C VAL A 134 1.15 -12.51 -4.59
N LEU A 135 1.94 -12.14 -3.59
CA LEU A 135 3.33 -11.74 -3.72
C LEU A 135 4.23 -12.90 -3.29
N THR A 136 5.26 -13.14 -4.07
CA THR A 136 6.37 -14.02 -3.69
C THR A 136 7.63 -13.16 -3.66
N PRO A 137 8.27 -12.96 -2.50
CA PRO A 137 9.51 -12.19 -2.42
C PRO A 137 10.59 -12.85 -3.29
N LYS A 138 11.34 -12.04 -4.06
CA LYS A 138 12.35 -12.59 -5.01
C LYS A 138 13.63 -13.06 -4.33
N ASN A 139 13.97 -12.48 -3.16
CA ASN A 139 15.23 -12.72 -2.45
C ASN A 139 15.07 -13.62 -1.22
N VAL A 140 14.05 -14.48 -1.19
CA VAL A 140 13.76 -15.31 -0.02
C VAL A 140 14.52 -16.64 -0.08
N LYS A 141 15.14 -17.01 1.05
CA LYS A 141 15.70 -18.35 1.24
C LYS A 141 14.57 -19.38 1.34
N HIS A 142 14.81 -20.57 0.82
CA HIS A 142 13.82 -21.66 0.76
C HIS A 142 13.16 -21.99 2.11
N ASP A 143 13.86 -21.76 3.22
CA ASP A 143 13.39 -22.03 4.59
C ASP A 143 12.73 -20.82 5.27
N SER A 144 12.38 -19.79 4.50
CA SER A 144 11.73 -18.61 5.07
C SER A 144 10.35 -18.92 5.62
N VAL A 145 10.04 -18.35 6.79
CA VAL A 145 8.70 -18.44 7.40
C VAL A 145 7.65 -17.74 6.52
N ILE A 146 8.06 -16.70 5.78
CA ILE A 146 7.19 -15.96 4.86
C ILE A 146 7.57 -16.35 3.43
N GLN A 147 6.73 -17.13 2.81
CA GLN A 147 6.93 -17.57 1.42
C GLN A 147 6.04 -16.79 0.47
N LYS A 148 4.85 -16.46 0.90
CA LYS A 148 3.85 -15.76 0.10
C LYS A 148 3.05 -14.79 0.96
N ILE A 149 2.64 -13.69 0.34
CA ILE A 149 1.75 -12.70 0.97
C ILE A 149 0.53 -12.54 0.06
N ALA A 150 -0.63 -12.99 0.51
CA ALA A 150 -1.90 -12.71 -0.15
C ALA A 150 -2.34 -11.29 0.22
N CYS A 151 -2.58 -10.47 -0.77
CA CYS A 151 -2.92 -9.07 -0.64
C CYS A 151 -4.32 -8.81 -1.17
N CYS A 152 -5.10 -8.03 -0.43
CA CYS A 152 -6.43 -7.60 -0.83
C CYS A 152 -6.59 -6.08 -0.67
N ALA A 153 -6.90 -5.39 -1.76
CA ALA A 153 -7.42 -4.03 -1.70
C ALA A 153 -8.94 -4.07 -1.71
N ILE A 154 -9.58 -3.37 -0.78
CA ILE A 154 -11.04 -3.32 -0.66
C ILE A 154 -11.56 -1.89 -0.66
N TYR A 155 -12.77 -1.72 -1.15
CA TYR A 155 -13.55 -0.51 -0.97
C TYR A 155 -14.96 -0.89 -0.53
N CYS A 156 -15.38 -0.39 0.61
CA CYS A 156 -16.75 -0.53 1.11
C CYS A 156 -17.44 0.82 1.04
N LYS A 157 -18.43 0.95 0.16
CA LYS A 157 -19.20 2.20 0.06
C LYS A 157 -19.91 2.49 1.39
N PRO A 158 -19.96 3.75 1.86
CA PRO A 158 -20.72 4.12 3.05
C PRO A 158 -22.18 3.67 2.94
N ASN A 159 -22.72 3.18 4.04
CA ASN A 159 -24.12 2.68 4.09
C ASN A 159 -24.45 1.61 3.02
N SER A 160 -23.46 0.83 2.60
CA SER A 160 -23.67 -0.24 1.64
C SER A 160 -24.57 -1.34 2.21
N ASN A 161 -25.52 -1.81 1.42
CA ASN A 161 -26.30 -3.03 1.72
C ASN A 161 -25.54 -4.32 1.34
N ARG A 162 -24.30 -4.21 0.87
CA ARG A 162 -23.45 -5.34 0.44
C ARG A 162 -22.32 -5.66 1.41
N LYS A 163 -22.35 -5.13 2.64
CA LYS A 163 -21.34 -5.37 3.67
C LYS A 163 -21.20 -6.85 3.98
N THR A 164 -22.32 -7.56 4.19
CA THR A 164 -22.32 -9.01 4.43
C THR A 164 -21.68 -9.76 3.27
N LEU A 165 -22.06 -9.43 2.03
CA LEU A 165 -21.50 -10.06 0.84
C LEU A 165 -19.97 -9.83 0.71
N LEU A 166 -19.48 -8.66 1.09
CA LEU A 166 -18.05 -8.37 1.14
C LEU A 166 -17.35 -9.20 2.23
N LEU A 167 -17.94 -9.33 3.41
CA LEU A 167 -17.39 -10.13 4.51
C LEU A 167 -17.34 -11.62 4.14
N ASP A 168 -18.41 -12.15 3.58
CA ASP A 168 -18.50 -13.54 3.10
C ASP A 168 -17.42 -13.79 2.03
N HIS A 169 -17.30 -12.87 1.06
CA HIS A 169 -16.27 -12.95 0.04
C HIS A 169 -14.84 -12.99 0.62
N ILE A 170 -14.54 -12.15 1.61
CA ILE A 170 -13.22 -12.14 2.26
C ILE A 170 -12.98 -13.48 2.98
N SER A 171 -13.98 -14.01 3.67
CA SER A 171 -13.91 -15.29 4.36
C SER A 171 -13.64 -16.44 3.38
N ASP A 172 -14.38 -16.50 2.28
CA ASP A 172 -14.21 -17.52 1.25
C ASP A 172 -12.83 -17.45 0.60
N ALA A 173 -12.39 -16.23 0.25
CA ALA A 173 -11.06 -16.01 -0.30
C ALA A 173 -9.95 -16.44 0.66
N PHE A 174 -10.09 -16.10 1.95
CA PHE A 174 -9.14 -16.53 2.99
C PHE A 174 -9.02 -18.05 3.05
N ASN A 175 -10.14 -18.79 3.03
CA ASN A 175 -10.18 -20.23 3.05
C ASN A 175 -9.57 -20.85 1.79
N VAL A 176 -9.94 -20.35 0.61
CA VAL A 176 -9.41 -20.82 -0.68
C VAL A 176 -7.90 -20.65 -0.75
N LEU A 177 -7.40 -19.46 -0.38
CA LEU A 177 -5.98 -19.14 -0.45
C LEU A 177 -5.17 -19.91 0.61
N SER A 178 -5.69 -20.04 1.82
CA SER A 178 -5.07 -20.85 2.89
C SER A 178 -4.94 -22.32 2.47
N THR A 179 -5.95 -22.87 1.84
CA THR A 179 -5.93 -24.25 1.32
C THR A 179 -4.94 -24.39 0.16
N LYS A 180 -4.93 -23.43 -0.76
CA LYS A 180 -4.10 -23.47 -1.97
C LYS A 180 -2.61 -23.33 -1.67
N TYR A 181 -2.23 -22.41 -0.77
CA TYR A 181 -0.82 -22.07 -0.53
C TYR A 181 -0.27 -22.62 0.78
N GLY A 182 -1.11 -23.04 1.71
CA GLY A 182 -0.73 -23.72 2.94
C GLY A 182 0.16 -22.90 3.87
N ARG A 183 1.12 -23.59 4.50
CA ARG A 183 2.05 -22.96 5.45
C ARG A 183 2.96 -21.94 4.76
N GLY A 184 3.22 -20.84 5.45
CA GLY A 184 4.05 -19.73 4.92
C GLY A 184 3.27 -18.72 4.10
N LEU A 185 1.95 -18.87 3.96
CA LEU A 185 1.07 -17.83 3.46
C LEU A 185 0.74 -16.83 4.57
N HIS A 186 0.90 -15.57 4.27
CA HIS A 186 0.49 -14.46 5.11
C HIS A 186 -0.53 -13.58 4.38
N PHE A 187 -1.28 -12.79 5.14
CA PHE A 187 -2.34 -11.95 4.59
C PHE A 187 -2.09 -10.47 4.92
N VAL A 188 -2.38 -9.62 3.95
CA VAL A 188 -2.49 -8.16 4.11
C VAL A 188 -3.74 -7.69 3.40
N LEU A 189 -4.68 -7.12 4.15
CA LEU A 189 -5.89 -6.51 3.65
C LEU A 189 -5.85 -5.02 4.01
N ALA A 190 -6.14 -4.16 3.05
CA ALA A 190 -6.23 -2.72 3.30
C ALA A 190 -7.20 -2.07 2.31
N GLY A 191 -7.61 -0.85 2.59
CA GLY A 191 -8.50 -0.07 1.75
C GLY A 191 -9.40 0.82 2.60
N ASP A 192 -10.38 1.45 1.97
CA ASP A 192 -11.39 2.25 2.64
C ASP A 192 -12.59 1.38 3.00
N THR A 193 -12.72 1.11 4.28
CA THR A 193 -13.79 0.24 4.82
C THR A 193 -15.02 1.02 5.27
N ASN A 194 -14.93 2.33 5.35
CA ASN A 194 -15.99 3.19 5.86
C ASN A 194 -16.61 2.65 7.17
N ASP A 195 -17.89 2.35 7.16
CA ASP A 195 -18.66 1.85 8.32
C ASP A 195 -18.77 0.31 8.38
N LEU A 196 -17.82 -0.42 7.76
CA LEU A 196 -17.74 -1.88 7.82
C LEU A 196 -17.26 -2.33 9.22
N ASN A 197 -17.99 -3.26 9.85
CA ASN A 197 -17.50 -3.93 11.05
C ASN A 197 -16.37 -4.90 10.66
N LEU A 198 -15.18 -4.73 11.25
CA LEU A 198 -13.99 -5.53 10.95
C LEU A 198 -13.88 -6.81 11.80
N ASP A 199 -14.68 -6.97 12.86
CA ASP A 199 -14.61 -8.13 13.76
C ASP A 199 -14.72 -9.48 13.03
N PRO A 200 -15.63 -9.66 12.03
CA PRO A 200 -15.71 -10.90 11.28
C PRO A 200 -14.43 -11.22 10.51
N ILE A 201 -13.72 -10.20 9.99
CA ILE A 201 -12.44 -10.40 9.30
C ILE A 201 -11.36 -10.79 10.31
N LEU A 202 -11.28 -10.09 11.44
CA LEU A 202 -10.29 -10.38 12.48
C LEU A 202 -10.47 -11.76 13.08
N ALA A 203 -11.70 -12.26 13.13
CA ALA A 203 -12.02 -13.60 13.63
C ALA A 203 -11.56 -14.75 12.70
N LEU A 204 -11.21 -14.48 11.42
CA LEU A 204 -10.76 -15.52 10.48
C LEU A 204 -9.46 -16.20 10.92
N SER A 205 -8.62 -15.50 11.68
CA SER A 205 -7.38 -16.07 12.23
C SER A 205 -6.94 -15.32 13.47
N PRO A 206 -6.45 -16.02 14.52
CA PRO A 206 -5.92 -15.36 15.72
C PRO A 206 -4.68 -14.50 15.45
N ASN A 207 -4.05 -14.66 14.30
CA ASN A 207 -2.88 -13.86 13.90
C ASN A 207 -3.26 -12.61 13.09
N LEU A 208 -4.50 -12.48 12.63
CA LEU A 208 -4.96 -11.28 11.95
C LEU A 208 -5.14 -10.15 12.96
N GLN A 209 -4.49 -9.04 12.69
CA GLN A 209 -4.57 -7.85 13.53
C GLN A 209 -4.69 -6.60 12.65
N GLN A 210 -5.54 -5.68 13.06
CA GLN A 210 -5.59 -4.34 12.53
C GLN A 210 -4.50 -3.50 13.22
N ILE A 211 -3.60 -2.88 12.44
CA ILE A 211 -2.40 -2.23 12.98
C ILE A 211 -2.47 -0.69 13.01
N VAL A 212 -3.44 -0.08 12.32
CA VAL A 212 -3.64 1.38 12.31
C VAL A 212 -4.42 1.80 13.55
N LYS A 213 -3.91 2.73 14.34
CA LYS A 213 -4.55 3.18 15.58
C LYS A 213 -5.09 4.61 15.50
N ASN A 214 -4.49 5.41 14.62
CA ASN A 214 -4.81 6.82 14.48
C ASN A 214 -5.98 7.04 13.52
N TRP A 215 -6.66 8.18 13.67
CA TRP A 215 -7.70 8.60 12.73
C TRP A 215 -7.11 8.78 11.33
N THR A 216 -7.75 8.19 10.33
CA THR A 216 -7.37 8.32 8.92
C THR A 216 -8.20 9.38 8.20
N ARG A 217 -9.34 9.77 8.75
CA ARG A 217 -10.10 10.96 8.37
C ARG A 217 -10.25 11.88 9.57
N MET A 218 -10.08 13.19 9.38
CA MET A 218 -10.06 14.16 10.48
C MET A 218 -11.39 14.86 10.72
N ASN A 219 -12.25 14.96 9.73
CA ASN A 219 -13.51 15.69 9.87
C ASN A 219 -14.68 14.95 9.21
N PRO A 220 -15.55 14.31 9.98
CA PRO A 220 -15.41 13.97 11.38
C PRO A 220 -14.28 12.94 11.60
N PRO A 221 -13.63 12.91 12.78
CA PRO A 221 -12.56 11.95 13.07
C PRO A 221 -13.06 10.51 12.97
N ALA A 222 -12.38 9.70 12.16
CA ALA A 222 -12.73 8.30 11.98
C ALA A 222 -11.52 7.49 11.49
N LEU A 223 -11.46 6.19 11.84
CA LEU A 223 -10.52 5.24 11.28
C LEU A 223 -11.25 4.47 10.17
N LEU A 224 -11.04 4.85 8.93
CA LEU A 224 -11.73 4.30 7.75
C LEU A 224 -10.80 3.46 6.87
N ASP A 225 -9.50 3.69 6.99
CA ASP A 225 -8.46 3.10 6.12
C ASP A 225 -7.57 2.14 6.93
N PRO A 226 -8.10 0.99 7.39
CA PRO A 226 -7.34 0.01 8.16
C PRO A 226 -6.28 -0.69 7.30
N ILE A 227 -5.26 -1.21 7.97
CA ILE A 227 -4.37 -2.25 7.46
C ILE A 227 -4.49 -3.45 8.40
N ILE A 228 -4.98 -4.57 7.87
CA ILE A 228 -5.20 -5.81 8.59
C ILE A 228 -4.19 -6.83 8.10
N THR A 229 -3.41 -7.45 9.00
CA THR A 229 -2.36 -8.36 8.58
C THR A 229 -2.05 -9.44 9.61
N THR A 230 -1.61 -10.60 9.13
CA THR A 230 -1.02 -11.67 9.95
C THR A 230 0.46 -11.39 10.31
N LEU A 231 1.02 -10.30 9.79
CA LEU A 231 2.42 -9.89 9.96
C LEU A 231 2.57 -8.73 10.96
N ALA A 232 1.53 -8.41 11.74
CA ALA A 232 1.46 -7.22 12.60
C ALA A 232 2.69 -7.01 13.48
N LYS A 233 3.24 -8.06 14.09
CA LYS A 233 4.42 -8.01 14.97
C LYS A 233 5.72 -7.57 14.29
N PHE A 234 5.73 -7.52 12.96
CA PHE A 234 6.89 -7.14 12.17
C PHE A 234 6.82 -5.70 11.65
N TYR A 235 5.72 -5.02 11.88
CA TYR A 235 5.53 -3.63 11.49
C TYR A 235 5.59 -2.71 12.71
N GLN A 236 6.11 -1.51 12.48
CA GLN A 236 6.00 -0.41 13.42
C GLN A 236 4.58 0.11 13.44
N GLU A 237 4.26 0.94 14.43
CA GLU A 237 3.00 1.68 14.42
C GLU A 237 2.90 2.50 13.13
N PRO A 238 1.82 2.34 12.35
CA PRO A 238 1.65 3.06 11.10
C PRO A 238 1.60 4.57 11.30
N LEU A 239 2.20 5.30 10.37
CA LEU A 239 2.12 6.76 10.30
C LEU A 239 0.91 7.15 9.44
N CYS A 240 0.19 8.18 9.90
CA CYS A 240 -0.85 8.83 9.10
C CYS A 240 -0.31 10.18 8.60
N LEU A 241 -0.04 10.26 7.30
CA LEU A 241 0.49 11.45 6.63
C LEU A 241 -0.66 12.27 6.03
N GLU A 242 -0.36 13.52 5.68
CA GLU A 242 -1.32 14.37 4.97
C GLU A 242 -1.70 13.75 3.62
N PRO A 243 -2.93 13.99 3.14
CA PRO A 243 -3.37 13.57 1.80
C PRO A 243 -2.52 14.19 0.71
N LEU A 244 -2.44 13.52 -0.44
CA LEU A 244 -1.83 14.10 -1.65
C LEU A 244 -2.53 15.42 -2.01
N ASP A 245 -1.74 16.42 -2.36
CA ASP A 245 -2.25 17.69 -2.86
C ASP A 245 -2.81 17.49 -4.28
N ALA A 246 -3.86 18.19 -4.57
CA ALA A 246 -4.42 18.19 -5.91
C ALA A 246 -3.77 19.33 -6.71
N ASP A 247 -3.48 19.05 -7.98
CA ASP A 247 -3.01 20.08 -8.91
C ASP A 247 -4.08 21.21 -9.02
N PRO A 248 -3.79 22.43 -8.57
CA PRO A 248 -4.75 23.52 -8.56
C PRO A 248 -5.22 23.89 -9.98
N ASP A 249 -4.35 23.71 -10.98
CA ASP A 249 -4.65 24.04 -12.36
C ASP A 249 -5.63 23.04 -13.01
N LYS A 250 -5.77 21.85 -12.41
CA LYS A 250 -6.68 20.79 -12.89
C LYS A 250 -7.97 20.70 -12.09
N ASN A 251 -8.34 21.71 -11.32
CA ASN A 251 -9.53 21.68 -10.45
C ASN A 251 -9.60 20.44 -9.56
N GLY A 252 -8.46 19.96 -9.11
CA GLY A 252 -8.36 18.77 -8.26
C GLY A 252 -8.91 19.03 -6.87
N VAL A 253 -9.59 18.03 -6.31
CA VAL A 253 -10.07 18.08 -4.94
C VAL A 253 -9.15 17.23 -4.07
N LYS A 254 -8.60 17.83 -3.00
CA LYS A 254 -7.82 17.12 -1.99
C LYS A 254 -8.69 16.05 -1.32
N SER A 255 -8.13 14.90 -1.03
CA SER A 255 -8.82 13.87 -0.25
C SER A 255 -9.00 14.33 1.20
N ASP A 256 -10.07 13.92 1.84
CA ASP A 256 -10.26 14.04 3.28
C ASP A 256 -9.69 12.84 4.07
N HIS A 257 -9.12 11.86 3.35
CA HIS A 257 -8.42 10.72 3.91
C HIS A 257 -6.92 10.96 3.97
N ARG A 258 -6.32 10.65 5.11
CA ARG A 258 -4.87 10.66 5.32
C ARG A 258 -4.23 9.42 4.70
N ILE A 259 -2.97 9.54 4.30
CA ILE A 259 -2.21 8.40 3.79
C ILE A 259 -1.68 7.60 4.97
N VAL A 260 -1.88 6.28 4.95
CA VAL A 260 -1.37 5.39 6.00
C VAL A 260 -0.15 4.63 5.50
N ILE A 261 0.98 4.73 6.22
CA ILE A 261 2.20 4.00 5.90
C ILE A 261 2.62 3.12 7.06
N ALA A 262 2.83 1.83 6.79
CA ALA A 262 3.39 0.89 7.75
C ALA A 262 4.77 0.40 7.26
N ARG A 263 5.80 0.64 8.08
CA ARG A 263 7.18 0.22 7.79
C ARG A 263 7.55 -0.99 8.63
N ALA A 264 8.25 -1.94 8.03
CA ALA A 264 8.81 -3.06 8.76
C ALA A 264 9.83 -2.59 9.81
N ILE A 265 9.87 -3.25 10.96
CA ILE A 265 10.73 -2.87 12.10
C ILE A 265 12.21 -2.73 11.70
N ASN A 266 12.67 -3.52 10.74
CA ASN A 266 14.06 -3.50 10.28
C ASN A 266 14.34 -2.55 9.09
N ALA A 267 13.32 -1.91 8.52
CA ALA A 267 13.48 -0.95 7.42
C ALA A 267 14.22 0.34 7.87
N ILE A 268 14.26 0.62 9.19
CA ILE A 268 14.92 1.82 9.74
C ILE A 268 16.44 1.73 9.62
N ASN A 269 17.04 0.54 9.74
CA ASN A 269 18.50 0.39 9.71
C ASN A 269 19.09 0.47 8.29
N ASN A 270 18.23 0.40 7.26
CA ASN A 270 18.61 0.52 5.85
C ASN A 270 18.35 1.92 5.26
N LYS A 271 18.11 2.94 6.09
CA LYS A 271 18.33 4.33 5.65
C LYS A 271 19.85 4.53 5.45
N CYS A 272 20.37 3.87 4.43
CA CYS A 272 21.57 4.31 3.74
C CYS A 272 21.36 5.79 3.49
N GLY A 273 22.18 6.64 4.15
CA GLY A 273 21.98 8.07 4.13
C GLY A 273 21.63 8.51 2.73
N ARG A 274 20.47 9.10 2.57
CA ARG A 274 20.04 9.68 1.30
C ARG A 274 21.22 10.51 0.82
N LYS A 275 21.92 10.05 -0.20
CA LYS A 275 22.82 10.92 -0.95
C LYS A 275 21.87 11.91 -1.61
N THR A 276 21.62 13.00 -0.93
CA THR A 276 20.98 14.17 -1.53
C THR A 276 21.80 14.49 -2.76
N LYS A 277 21.34 14.05 -3.92
CA LYS A 277 21.88 14.48 -5.18
C LYS A 277 21.49 15.94 -5.26
N GLN A 278 22.42 16.84 -4.97
CA GLN A 278 22.21 18.24 -5.27
C GLN A 278 22.05 18.32 -6.79
N ILE A 279 20.82 18.33 -7.24
CA ILE A 279 20.51 18.69 -8.62
C ILE A 279 20.78 20.18 -8.66
N LYS A 280 21.88 20.58 -9.28
CA LYS A 280 22.08 21.98 -9.66
C LYS A 280 21.03 22.31 -10.71
N VAL A 281 19.87 22.70 -10.24
CA VAL A 281 18.87 23.34 -11.11
C VAL A 281 19.53 24.61 -11.58
N ARG A 282 19.87 24.71 -12.87
CA ARG A 282 20.23 26.01 -13.45
C ARG A 282 19.01 26.91 -13.25
N PRO A 283 19.14 28.01 -12.47
CA PRO A 283 18.05 28.96 -12.41
C PRO A 283 17.84 29.46 -13.86
N PHE A 284 16.67 29.26 -14.40
CA PHE A 284 16.28 29.93 -15.63
C PHE A 284 16.18 31.42 -15.29
N PRO A 285 17.04 32.28 -15.86
CA PRO A 285 16.91 33.70 -15.60
C PRO A 285 15.53 34.17 -16.11
N GLN A 286 14.91 35.08 -15.39
CA GLN A 286 13.57 35.60 -15.74
C GLN A 286 13.52 36.10 -17.20
N SER A 287 14.62 36.69 -17.67
CA SER A 287 14.82 37.09 -19.07
C SER A 287 14.82 35.90 -20.06
N GLY A 288 15.20 34.71 -19.63
CA GLY A 288 15.10 33.49 -20.46
C GLY A 288 13.68 32.97 -20.55
N MET A 289 12.92 33.06 -19.47
CA MET A 289 11.49 32.71 -19.47
C MET A 289 10.67 33.66 -20.34
N GLU A 290 10.97 34.97 -20.30
CA GLU A 290 10.30 35.95 -21.14
C GLU A 290 10.61 35.75 -22.63
N LYS A 291 11.87 35.45 -22.98
CA LYS A 291 12.26 35.08 -24.34
C LYS A 291 11.59 33.81 -24.83
N MET A 292 11.45 32.83 -23.95
CA MET A 292 10.77 31.55 -24.29
C MET A 292 9.27 31.82 -24.47
N LYS A 293 8.64 32.62 -23.63
CA LYS A 293 7.23 33.01 -23.77
C LYS A 293 6.98 33.74 -25.08
N SER A 294 7.80 34.75 -25.42
CA SER A 294 7.66 35.49 -26.68
C SER A 294 7.87 34.54 -27.88
N TRP A 295 8.85 33.63 -27.82
CA TRP A 295 9.08 32.68 -28.87
C TRP A 295 7.88 31.75 -29.10
N PHE A 296 7.21 31.30 -28.00
CA PHE A 296 5.99 30.49 -28.08
C PHE A 296 4.78 31.24 -28.62
N ILE A 297 4.69 32.58 -28.35
CA ILE A 297 3.60 33.40 -28.84
C ILE A 297 3.78 33.75 -30.33
N ASP A 298 5.02 33.97 -30.76
CA ASP A 298 5.35 34.43 -32.12
C ASP A 298 5.46 33.24 -33.12
N LYS A 299 5.44 32.01 -32.64
CA LYS A 299 5.58 30.84 -33.53
C LYS A 299 4.23 30.38 -34.06
N SER A 300 4.10 30.28 -35.38
CA SER A 300 3.00 29.55 -36.02
C SER A 300 3.14 28.06 -35.66
N TRP A 301 2.09 27.46 -35.13
CA TRP A 301 2.03 26.05 -34.79
C TRP A 301 1.43 25.22 -35.93
N GLU A 302 1.15 25.83 -37.07
CA GLU A 302 0.54 25.17 -38.24
C GLU A 302 1.37 23.99 -38.71
N ASP A 303 2.71 24.11 -38.72
CA ASP A 303 3.63 23.02 -39.13
C ASP A 303 3.55 21.79 -38.20
N ILE A 304 3.10 21.95 -36.95
CA ILE A 304 2.94 20.83 -35.99
C ILE A 304 1.60 20.14 -36.20
N TYR A 305 0.56 20.88 -36.51
CA TYR A 305 -0.77 20.31 -36.80
C TYR A 305 -0.81 19.60 -38.15
N GLU A 306 0.01 19.99 -39.13
CA GLU A 306 0.14 19.28 -40.41
C GLU A 306 0.84 17.92 -40.27
N LEU A 307 1.71 17.74 -39.27
CA LEU A 307 2.38 16.46 -38.98
C LEU A 307 1.45 15.40 -38.39
N GLU A 308 0.41 15.78 -37.68
CA GLU A 308 -0.59 14.87 -37.11
C GLU A 308 -1.62 14.39 -38.14
N SER A 309 -1.78 15.07 -39.25
CA SER A 309 -2.73 14.72 -40.32
C SER A 309 -2.13 13.74 -41.38
N ALA A 310 -0.88 13.35 -41.26
CA ALA A 310 -0.17 12.51 -42.20
C ALA A 310 0.00 11.03 -41.78
N HIS A 311 -0.73 10.56 -40.78
CA HIS A 311 -0.75 9.16 -40.33
C HIS A 311 -2.16 8.60 -40.23
#